data_c6c7f7c75e4f88060fb8a51719514914
#
_entry.id   c6c7f7c75e4f88060fb8a51719514914
#
_cell.length_a   1.000
_cell.length_b   1.000
_cell.length_c   1.000
_cell.angle_alpha   90.00
_cell.angle_beta   90.00
_cell.angle_gamma   90.00
#
_symmetry.space_group_name_H-M   'P 1'
#
loop_
_entity.id
_entity.type
_entity.pdbx_description
1 polymer ?
#
loop_
_entity_poly.entity_id
_entity_poly.type
_entity_poly.pdbx_seq_one_letter_code
_entity_poly.pdbx_strand_id
1 'polypeptide(L)'
;MPIFIKTELIKKEYLIQKDRRKKIINEHIKWIENLKGKGVNIKSGFLVNELKHSGAGGLLILEVGTYKEALEIIKNDPMIKNNIVEWQFNEWININ
;
A
#
# COMPACT_ATOMS: atom_id res chain seq x y z
N MET A 1 16.15 8.82 7.17
CA MET A 1 16.05 7.46 6.61
C MET A 1 15.46 7.50 5.21
N PRO A 2 15.82 6.54 4.35
CA PRO A 2 15.23 6.47 3.02
C PRO A 2 13.71 6.33 3.06
N ILE A 3 13.07 6.87 2.02
CA ILE A 3 11.62 6.78 1.84
C ILE A 3 11.33 5.87 0.66
N PHE A 4 10.43 4.92 0.87
CA PHE A 4 10.02 3.96 -0.16
C PHE A 4 8.53 4.15 -0.45
N ILE A 5 8.16 3.96 -1.70
CA ILE A 5 6.80 4.18 -2.16
C ILE A 5 6.30 2.93 -2.89
N LYS A 6 5.14 2.44 -2.47
CA LYS A 6 4.41 1.42 -3.20
C LYS A 6 3.20 2.08 -3.86
N THR A 7 3.06 1.90 -5.16
CA THR A 7 1.85 2.27 -5.89
C THR A 7 1.15 1.02 -6.37
N GLU A 8 -0.17 1.07 -6.47
CA GLU A 8 -0.94 -0.12 -6.85
C GLU A 8 -2.24 0.23 -7.54
N LEU A 9 -2.73 -0.73 -8.36
CA LEU A 9 -4.06 -0.72 -8.93
C LEU A 9 -4.70 -2.07 -8.66
N ILE A 10 -5.98 -2.07 -8.31
CA ILE A 10 -6.72 -3.32 -8.10
C ILE A 10 -6.93 -4.00 -9.45
N LYS A 11 -6.66 -5.30 -9.52
CA LYS A 11 -6.85 -6.10 -10.72
C LYS A 11 -8.32 -6.13 -11.11
N LYS A 12 -8.59 -6.12 -12.43
CA LYS A 12 -9.95 -6.06 -12.97
C LYS A 12 -10.88 -7.12 -12.40
N GLU A 13 -10.40 -8.35 -12.26
CA GLU A 13 -11.19 -9.48 -11.76
C GLU A 13 -11.66 -9.28 -10.32
N TYR A 14 -11.04 -8.38 -9.56
CA TYR A 14 -11.42 -8.09 -8.18
C TYR A 14 -12.32 -6.86 -8.04
N LEU A 15 -12.51 -6.10 -9.11
CA LEU A 15 -13.40 -4.93 -9.07
C LEU A 15 -14.86 -5.32 -8.85
N ILE A 16 -15.25 -6.51 -9.32
CA ILE A 16 -16.62 -7.04 -9.15
C ILE A 16 -16.79 -7.86 -7.89
N GLN A 17 -15.70 -8.19 -7.19
CA GLN A 17 -15.72 -8.99 -5.96
C GLN A 17 -15.67 -8.07 -4.74
N LYS A 18 -16.72 -7.27 -4.55
CA LYS A 18 -16.76 -6.20 -3.54
C LYS A 18 -16.50 -6.70 -2.13
N ASP A 19 -17.13 -7.79 -1.72
CA ASP A 19 -17.01 -8.30 -0.35
C ASP A 19 -15.61 -8.81 -0.07
N ARG A 20 -15.01 -9.54 -1.00
CA ARG A 20 -13.65 -10.04 -0.88
C ARG A 20 -12.65 -8.88 -0.83
N ARG A 21 -12.83 -7.90 -1.72
CA ARG A 21 -11.98 -6.72 -1.77
C ARG A 21 -12.04 -5.94 -0.46
N LYS A 22 -13.26 -5.71 0.04
CA LYS A 22 -13.47 -5.00 1.30
C LYS A 22 -12.81 -5.71 2.48
N LYS A 23 -12.93 -7.03 2.54
CA LYS A 23 -12.28 -7.84 3.59
C LYS A 23 -10.77 -7.67 3.57
N ILE A 24 -10.15 -7.75 2.39
CA ILE A 24 -8.71 -7.62 2.24
C ILE A 24 -8.24 -6.20 2.56
N ILE A 25 -8.99 -5.19 2.15
CA ILE A 25 -8.69 -3.79 2.48
C ILE A 25 -8.73 -3.57 3.99
N ASN A 26 -9.71 -4.16 4.69
CA ASN A 26 -9.77 -4.07 6.15
C ASN A 26 -8.58 -4.76 6.81
N GLU A 27 -8.13 -5.88 6.29
CA GLU A 27 -6.92 -6.56 6.76
C GLU A 27 -5.68 -5.68 6.54
N HIS A 28 -5.60 -5.00 5.40
CA HIS A 28 -4.53 -4.06 5.08
C HIS A 28 -4.50 -2.91 6.09
N ILE A 29 -5.66 -2.33 6.41
CA ILE A 29 -5.76 -1.24 7.39
C ILE A 29 -5.24 -1.69 8.76
N LYS A 30 -5.61 -2.89 9.20
CA LYS A 30 -5.14 -3.45 10.46
C LYS A 30 -3.64 -3.69 10.46
N TRP A 31 -3.10 -4.15 9.34
CA TRP A 31 -1.68 -4.37 9.16
C TRP A 31 -0.90 -3.04 9.29
N ILE A 32 -1.40 -1.97 8.66
CA ILE A 32 -0.82 -0.63 8.77
C ILE A 32 -0.85 -0.14 10.23
N GLU A 33 -2.00 -0.27 10.90
CA GLU A 33 -2.14 0.14 12.29
C GLU A 33 -1.19 -0.60 13.21
N ASN A 34 -0.99 -1.90 12.98
CA ASN A 34 -0.06 -2.73 13.73
C ASN A 34 1.38 -2.24 13.57
N LEU A 35 1.79 -1.93 12.35
CA LEU A 35 3.13 -1.41 12.08
C LEU A 35 3.35 -0.04 12.74
N LYS A 36 2.36 0.85 12.67
CA LYS A 36 2.43 2.14 13.36
C LYS A 36 2.57 1.95 14.87
N GLY A 37 1.85 1.01 15.43
CA GLY A 37 1.94 0.68 16.86
C GLY A 37 3.32 0.19 17.29
N LYS A 38 4.08 -0.38 16.37
CA LYS A 38 5.47 -0.81 16.60
C LYS A 38 6.49 0.28 16.32
N GLY A 39 6.06 1.48 15.98
CA GLY A 39 6.95 2.60 15.72
C GLY A 39 7.43 2.72 14.27
N VAL A 40 6.88 1.94 13.35
CA VAL A 40 7.22 2.04 11.93
C VAL A 40 6.56 3.29 11.33
N ASN A 41 7.33 4.09 10.62
CA ASN A 41 6.81 5.27 9.94
C ASN A 41 6.24 4.86 8.58
N ILE A 42 4.92 4.69 8.54
CA ILE A 42 4.20 4.19 7.37
C ILE A 42 2.87 4.91 7.23
N LYS A 43 2.50 5.21 5.99
CA LYS A 43 1.20 5.80 5.64
C LYS A 43 0.67 5.10 4.41
N SER A 44 -0.64 4.92 4.36
CA SER A 44 -1.30 4.29 3.22
C SER A 44 -2.62 4.99 2.93
N GLY A 45 -2.97 5.09 1.68
CA GLY A 45 -4.21 5.69 1.25
C GLY A 45 -4.53 5.36 -0.19
N PHE A 46 -5.64 5.87 -0.68
CA PHE A 46 -6.05 5.70 -2.07
C PHE A 46 -6.22 7.06 -2.73
N LEU A 47 -6.07 7.07 -4.04
CA LEU A 47 -6.12 8.29 -4.83
C LEU A 47 -7.53 8.52 -5.37
N VAL A 48 -7.98 9.77 -5.33
CA VAL A 48 -9.31 10.16 -5.80
C VAL A 48 -9.19 11.28 -6.82
N ASN A 49 -10.25 11.44 -7.64
CA ASN A 49 -10.34 12.57 -8.56
C ASN A 49 -10.95 13.81 -7.87
N GLU A 50 -11.19 14.86 -8.63
CA GLU A 50 -11.76 16.11 -8.13
C GLU A 50 -13.09 15.91 -7.40
N LEU A 51 -13.90 14.95 -7.83
CA LEU A 51 -15.20 14.64 -7.24
C LEU A 51 -15.12 13.64 -6.07
N LYS A 52 -13.90 13.32 -5.62
CA LYS A 52 -13.64 12.37 -4.53
C LYS A 52 -14.00 10.92 -4.88
N HIS A 53 -14.04 10.59 -6.18
CA HIS A 53 -14.24 9.22 -6.63
C HIS A 53 -12.91 8.47 -6.63
N SER A 54 -12.89 7.27 -6.05
CA SER A 54 -11.73 6.37 -6.08
C SER A 54 -11.58 5.74 -7.47
N GLY A 55 -10.43 5.12 -7.71
CA GLY A 55 -10.16 4.40 -8.96
C GLY A 55 -8.77 4.67 -9.55
N ALA A 56 -8.06 5.66 -9.03
CA ALA A 56 -6.71 5.97 -9.47
C ALA A 56 -5.64 5.15 -8.74
N GLY A 57 -6.05 4.22 -7.88
CA GLY A 57 -5.15 3.30 -7.20
C GLY A 57 -4.83 3.69 -5.78
N GLY A 58 -3.86 3.00 -5.21
CA GLY A 58 -3.38 3.21 -3.86
C GLY A 58 -1.94 3.68 -3.81
N LEU A 59 -1.61 4.33 -2.70
CA LEU A 59 -0.26 4.83 -2.43
C LEU A 59 0.10 4.50 -0.99
N LEU A 60 1.29 3.90 -0.80
CA LEU A 60 1.84 3.63 0.51
C LEU A 60 3.23 4.23 0.60
N ILE A 61 3.51 4.92 1.69
CA ILE A 61 4.81 5.53 1.96
C ILE A 61 5.39 4.88 3.21
N LEU A 62 6.65 4.41 3.11
CA LEU A 62 7.34 3.70 4.18
C LEU A 62 8.73 4.27 4.36
N GLU A 63 9.08 4.61 5.59
CA GLU A 63 10.40 5.15 5.93
C GLU A 63 11.13 4.17 6.84
N VAL A 64 12.15 3.50 6.32
CA VAL A 64 12.99 2.54 7.04
C VAL A 64 14.41 2.61 6.50
N GLY A 65 15.34 1.88 7.13
CA GLY A 65 16.76 2.03 6.88
C GLY A 65 17.26 1.57 5.52
N THR A 66 16.69 0.50 4.95
CA THR A 66 17.18 -0.09 3.70
C THR A 66 16.03 -0.57 2.81
N TYR A 67 16.31 -0.68 1.52
CA TYR A 67 15.37 -1.26 0.55
C TYR A 67 14.97 -2.68 0.94
N LYS A 68 15.94 -3.46 1.41
CA LYS A 68 15.70 -4.86 1.82
C LYS A 68 14.70 -4.94 2.97
N GLU A 69 14.88 -4.11 4.01
CA GLU A 69 13.92 -4.03 5.12
C GLU A 69 12.54 -3.62 4.64
N ALA A 70 12.50 -2.60 3.78
CA ALA A 70 11.24 -2.09 3.23
C ALA A 70 10.51 -3.18 2.45
N LEU A 71 11.20 -3.92 1.61
CA LEU A 71 10.60 -4.98 0.81
C LEU A 71 10.09 -6.13 1.69
N GLU A 72 10.81 -6.49 2.75
CA GLU A 72 10.36 -7.51 3.70
C GLU A 72 9.06 -7.11 4.39
N ILE A 73 8.91 -5.83 4.73
CA ILE A 73 7.66 -5.30 5.29
C ILE A 73 6.54 -5.34 4.26
N ILE A 74 6.79 -4.84 3.06
CA ILE A 74 5.77 -4.73 2.00
C ILE A 74 5.23 -6.08 1.56
N LYS A 75 6.06 -7.11 1.53
CA LYS A 75 5.63 -8.47 1.17
C LYS A 75 4.52 -9.01 2.07
N ASN A 76 4.36 -8.47 3.26
CA ASN A 76 3.33 -8.87 4.21
C ASN A 76 2.04 -8.08 4.08
N ASP A 77 1.97 -7.11 3.17
CA ASP A 77 0.75 -6.38 2.88
C ASP A 77 -0.34 -7.35 2.39
N PRO A 78 -1.49 -7.42 3.05
CA PRO A 78 -2.57 -8.31 2.61
C PRO A 78 -3.01 -8.10 1.16
N MET A 79 -2.91 -6.87 0.64
CA MET A 79 -3.20 -6.59 -0.77
C MET A 79 -2.27 -7.35 -1.71
N ILE A 80 -1.00 -7.43 -1.34
CA ILE A 80 0.02 -8.15 -2.11
C ILE A 80 -0.10 -9.65 -1.88
N LYS A 81 -0.22 -10.09 -0.63
CA LYS A 81 -0.31 -11.51 -0.28
C LYS A 81 -1.50 -12.20 -0.93
N ASN A 82 -2.61 -11.50 -1.07
CA ASN A 82 -3.81 -12.02 -1.73
C ASN A 82 -3.80 -11.79 -3.23
N ASN A 83 -2.75 -11.18 -3.76
CA ASN A 83 -2.54 -10.97 -5.19
C ASN A 83 -3.70 -10.26 -5.88
N ILE A 84 -4.32 -9.29 -5.20
CA ILE A 84 -5.45 -8.54 -5.78
C ILE A 84 -5.04 -7.24 -6.44
N VAL A 85 -3.75 -6.88 -6.36
CA VAL A 85 -3.24 -5.62 -6.92
C VAL A 85 -2.08 -5.87 -7.87
N GLU A 86 -1.99 -5.00 -8.87
CA GLU A 86 -0.76 -4.78 -9.64
C GLU A 86 -0.01 -3.69 -8.90
N TRP A 87 1.25 -3.93 -8.55
CA TRP A 87 1.98 -2.98 -7.70
C TRP A 87 3.40 -2.76 -8.18
N GLN A 88 3.93 -1.58 -7.79
CA GLN A 88 5.32 -1.20 -8.01
C GLN A 88 5.88 -0.70 -6.69
N PHE A 89 7.18 -0.90 -6.47
CA PHE A 89 7.85 -0.50 -5.26
C PHE A 89 9.19 0.12 -5.58
N ASN A 90 9.40 1.35 -5.11
CA ASN A 90 10.59 2.14 -5.43
C ASN A 90 11.04 2.94 -4.23
N GLU A 91 12.33 3.23 -4.15
CA GLU A 91 12.82 4.26 -3.26
C GLU A 91 12.56 5.63 -3.91
N TRP A 92 12.13 6.60 -3.11
CA TRP A 92 11.95 7.97 -3.57
C TRP A 92 13.18 8.80 -3.18
N ILE A 93 13.87 9.34 -4.18
CA ILE A 93 15.00 10.24 -3.99
C ILE A 93 14.50 11.66 -4.22
N ASN A 94 14.54 12.47 -3.17
CA ASN A 94 14.17 13.88 -3.26
C ASN A 94 15.32 14.66 -3.90
N ILE A 95 15.02 15.43 -4.94
CA ILE A 95 16.04 16.17 -5.71
C ILE A 95 15.97 17.69 -5.51
N ASN A 96 15.07 18.17 -4.65
CA ASN A 96 15.00 19.63 -4.39
C ASN A 96 14.61 20.00 -2.96
#